data_464966c9e614e6349a9c564e0f5fb53c
#
_entry.id   464966c9e614e6349a9c564e0f5fb53c
#
_cell.length_a   1.000
_cell.length_b   1.000
_cell.length_c   1.000
_cell.angle_alpha   90.00
_cell.angle_beta   90.00
_cell.angle_gamma   90.00
#
_symmetry.space_group_name_H-M   'P 1'
#
loop_
_entity.id
_entity.type
_entity.pdbx_description
1 polymer ?
#
loop_
_entity_poly.entity_id
_entity_poly.type
_entity_poly.pdbx_seq_one_letter_code
_entity_poly.pdbx_strand_id
1 'polypeptide(L)'
;MLTGISGVMAQMALEQAVSEITDYLKEIDAKLDDLLRDQKDQTVSKLAGISHMIDETMFIYQQVGSISATTWSKVSGCPQDIATIQAYAIAKIKSLTEKAEREQDPKQVRPLTQQIRQEIHQWLGMLASAVKMQDQVSCIELARVCQEEPEQLEAYKKGIVLARNKRLEEIEQSLNALGKQLEEKAKTVGGQVLLNPYSSPHAIANIESIASDLNAFASTLQLEHIHLHVEDGPTWIEAAGKAVDDTGKACRMPGSRPHTPSKTSVMR
;
A
#
# COMPACT_ATOMS: atom_id res chain seq x y z
N MET A 1 24.37 -15.17 31.85
CA MET A 1 24.73 -13.87 31.24
C MET A 1 24.52 -13.77 29.72
N LEU A 2 23.95 -14.82 29.07
CA LEU A 2 23.67 -14.79 27.62
C LEU A 2 22.25 -14.32 27.27
N THR A 3 21.35 -14.24 28.25
CA THR A 3 19.94 -13.84 28.06
C THR A 3 19.74 -12.33 27.79
N GLY A 4 20.69 -11.49 28.21
CA GLY A 4 20.59 -10.04 27.98
C GLY A 4 20.88 -9.59 26.56
N ILE A 5 21.70 -10.35 25.80
CA ILE A 5 22.15 -9.95 24.46
C ILE A 5 21.04 -10.15 23.43
N SER A 6 20.26 -11.24 23.53
CA SER A 6 19.17 -11.51 22.57
C SER A 6 17.95 -10.59 22.79
N GLY A 7 17.68 -10.20 24.02
CA GLY A 7 16.64 -9.19 24.33
C GLY A 7 16.96 -7.83 23.74
N VAL A 8 18.22 -7.39 23.86
CA VAL A 8 18.72 -6.13 23.26
C VAL A 8 18.60 -6.17 21.74
N MET A 9 18.93 -7.30 21.09
CA MET A 9 18.81 -7.44 19.63
C MET A 9 17.37 -7.35 19.12
N ALA A 10 16.39 -7.88 19.85
CA ALA A 10 14.99 -7.77 19.46
C ALA A 10 14.44 -6.36 19.62
N GLN A 11 14.82 -5.71 20.71
CA GLN A 11 14.48 -4.32 20.94
C GLN A 11 15.09 -3.44 19.84
N MET A 12 16.35 -3.65 19.47
CA MET A 12 16.99 -2.94 18.36
C MET A 12 16.29 -3.17 17.03
N ALA A 13 15.83 -4.39 16.74
CA ALA A 13 15.09 -4.67 15.49
C ALA A 13 13.73 -3.95 15.46
N LEU A 14 13.01 -3.90 16.57
CA LEU A 14 11.76 -3.14 16.68
C LEU A 14 12.01 -1.63 16.61
N GLU A 15 13.04 -1.12 17.27
CA GLU A 15 13.43 0.29 17.20
C GLU A 15 13.81 0.69 15.77
N GLN A 16 14.50 -0.17 15.03
CA GLN A 16 14.82 0.05 13.63
C GLN A 16 13.53 0.10 12.79
N ALA A 17 12.60 -0.85 12.93
CA ALA A 17 11.32 -0.84 12.23
C ALA A 17 10.51 0.44 12.55
N VAL A 18 10.50 0.89 13.81
CA VAL A 18 9.88 2.16 14.21
C VAL A 18 10.53 3.35 13.52
N SER A 19 11.86 3.35 13.36
CA SER A 19 12.59 4.42 12.67
C SER A 19 12.24 4.45 11.18
N GLU A 20 12.24 3.32 10.49
CA GLU A 20 11.91 3.20 9.08
C GLU A 20 10.48 3.67 8.78
N ILE A 21 9.50 3.26 9.60
CA ILE A 21 8.12 3.72 9.48
C ILE A 21 8.02 5.23 9.78
N THR A 22 8.82 5.75 10.71
CA THR A 22 8.83 7.18 11.04
C THR A 22 9.32 8.02 9.85
N ASP A 23 10.36 7.57 9.14
CA ASP A 23 10.88 8.27 7.98
C ASP A 23 9.89 8.20 6.80
N TYR A 24 9.26 7.07 6.55
CA TYR A 24 8.16 6.95 5.60
C TYR A 24 7.01 7.92 5.92
N LEU A 25 6.61 8.03 7.18
CA LEU A 25 5.55 8.97 7.59
C LEU A 25 5.93 10.43 7.35
N LYS A 26 7.20 10.82 7.50
CA LYS A 26 7.67 12.17 7.17
C LYS A 26 7.56 12.48 5.67
N GLU A 27 7.81 11.49 4.81
CA GLU A 27 7.64 11.65 3.35
C GLU A 27 6.18 11.79 2.96
N ILE A 28 5.29 11.07 3.64
CA ILE A 28 3.83 11.15 3.43
C ILE A 28 3.25 12.41 4.07
N ASP A 29 3.78 12.88 5.19
CA ASP A 29 3.21 13.97 6.00
C ASP A 29 2.99 15.26 5.19
N ALA A 30 3.91 15.58 4.29
CA ALA A 30 3.74 16.69 3.37
C ALA A 30 2.53 16.53 2.42
N LYS A 31 2.13 15.29 2.11
CA LYS A 31 0.96 14.96 1.28
C LYS A 31 -0.31 14.77 2.12
N LEU A 32 -0.15 14.38 3.38
CA LEU A 32 -1.24 14.15 4.34
C LEU A 32 -1.74 15.45 4.98
N ASP A 33 -0.89 16.44 5.16
CA ASP A 33 -1.24 17.72 5.80
C ASP A 33 -2.43 18.42 5.13
N ASP A 34 -2.51 18.36 3.80
CA ASP A 34 -3.64 18.93 3.03
C ASP A 34 -4.92 18.10 3.17
N LEU A 35 -4.81 16.78 3.31
CA LEU A 35 -5.95 15.86 3.48
C LEU A 35 -6.46 15.82 4.93
N LEU A 36 -5.57 16.00 5.91
CA LEU A 36 -5.92 15.98 7.33
C LEU A 36 -6.53 17.30 7.81
N ARG A 37 -6.23 18.42 7.15
CA ARG A 37 -6.83 19.73 7.46
C ARG A 37 -8.33 19.79 7.25
N ASP A 38 -8.86 19.04 6.29
CA ASP A 38 -10.29 19.02 5.97
C ASP A 38 -11.07 17.95 6.75
N GLN A 39 -10.40 16.98 7.35
CA GLN A 39 -11.04 15.92 8.11
C GLN A 39 -10.89 16.17 9.62
N LYS A 40 -11.92 16.73 10.24
CA LYS A 40 -12.16 16.69 11.70
C LYS A 40 -12.44 15.25 12.14
N ASP A 41 -11.60 14.30 11.72
CA ASP A 41 -11.87 12.89 11.95
C ASP A 41 -11.47 12.53 13.37
N GLN A 42 -12.41 12.04 14.13
CA GLN A 42 -12.24 11.54 15.49
C GLN A 42 -11.10 10.49 15.55
N THR A 43 -10.91 9.73 14.48
CA THR A 43 -9.87 8.71 14.34
C THR A 43 -8.48 9.30 14.36
N VAL A 44 -8.25 10.42 13.64
CA VAL A 44 -6.96 11.11 13.60
C VAL A 44 -6.64 11.72 14.97
N SER A 45 -7.61 12.36 15.61
CA SER A 45 -7.44 12.92 16.95
C SER A 45 -7.14 11.84 17.98
N LYS A 46 -7.79 10.67 17.88
CA LYS A 46 -7.52 9.53 18.74
C LYS A 46 -6.10 8.98 18.52
N LEU A 47 -5.67 8.86 17.25
CA LEU A 47 -4.33 8.43 16.89
C LEU A 47 -3.27 9.37 17.49
N ALA A 48 -3.46 10.68 17.37
CA ALA A 48 -2.56 11.70 17.95
C ALA A 48 -2.49 11.59 19.48
N GLY A 49 -3.63 11.37 20.16
CA GLY A 49 -3.67 11.18 21.61
C GLY A 49 -2.90 9.94 22.07
N ILE A 50 -3.03 8.83 21.33
CA ILE A 50 -2.28 7.59 21.61
C ILE A 50 -0.78 7.81 21.40
N SER A 51 -0.37 8.44 20.29
CA SER A 51 1.04 8.78 20.04
C SER A 51 1.62 9.57 21.19
N HIS A 52 0.92 10.61 21.62
CA HIS A 52 1.38 11.45 22.73
C HIS A 52 1.61 10.65 24.03
N MET A 53 0.69 9.74 24.39
CA MET A 53 0.85 8.89 25.58
C MET A 53 2.04 7.93 25.47
N ILE A 54 2.26 7.36 24.29
CA ILE A 54 3.40 6.48 24.03
C ILE A 54 4.71 7.27 24.12
N ASP A 55 4.79 8.43 23.46
CA ASP A 55 5.99 9.27 23.43
C ASP A 55 6.35 9.78 24.83
N GLU A 56 5.36 10.21 25.63
CA GLU A 56 5.57 10.57 27.04
C GLU A 56 6.12 9.39 27.86
N THR A 57 5.57 8.20 27.64
CA THR A 57 6.02 6.99 28.35
C THR A 57 7.45 6.61 27.97
N MET A 58 7.78 6.65 26.68
CA MET A 58 9.15 6.41 26.19
C MET A 58 10.14 7.45 26.74
N PHE A 59 9.74 8.71 26.79
CA PHE A 59 10.56 9.78 27.38
C PHE A 59 10.84 9.52 28.88
N ILE A 60 9.80 9.16 29.65
CA ILE A 60 9.96 8.83 31.07
C ILE A 60 10.91 7.63 31.23
N TYR A 61 10.73 6.58 30.42
CA TYR A 61 11.62 5.41 30.44
C TYR A 61 13.08 5.78 30.16
N GLN A 62 13.33 6.64 29.18
CA GLN A 62 14.69 7.10 28.86
C GLN A 62 15.35 7.88 30.03
N GLN A 63 14.56 8.62 30.81
CA GLN A 63 15.09 9.38 31.97
C GLN A 63 15.30 8.52 33.22
N VAL A 64 14.41 7.53 33.44
CA VAL A 64 14.37 6.77 34.71
C VAL A 64 15.05 5.40 34.54
N GLY A 65 15.11 4.85 33.32
CA GLY A 65 15.64 3.51 33.02
C GLY A 65 14.73 2.38 33.45
N SER A 66 13.49 2.68 33.89
CA SER A 66 12.50 1.66 34.32
C SER A 66 11.06 2.10 34.04
N ILE A 67 10.17 1.12 33.88
CA ILE A 67 8.74 1.33 33.64
C ILE A 67 7.97 0.93 34.91
N SER A 68 7.51 1.92 35.66
CA SER A 68 6.69 1.69 36.85
C SER A 68 5.30 1.18 36.51
N ALA A 69 4.61 0.54 37.46
CA ALA A 69 3.22 0.14 37.31
C ALA A 69 2.31 1.34 36.95
N THR A 70 2.59 2.51 37.50
CA THR A 70 1.86 3.77 37.19
C THR A 70 2.11 4.21 35.75
N THR A 71 3.33 4.15 35.26
CA THR A 71 3.68 4.49 33.87
C THR A 71 3.03 3.51 32.90
N TRP A 72 3.09 2.21 33.20
CA TRP A 72 2.47 1.15 32.40
C TRP A 72 0.96 1.32 32.30
N SER A 73 0.27 1.66 33.40
CA SER A 73 -1.19 1.81 33.38
C SER A 73 -1.68 2.90 32.42
N LYS A 74 -0.85 3.87 32.05
CA LYS A 74 -1.20 4.91 31.06
C LYS A 74 -1.28 4.34 29.64
N VAL A 75 -0.42 3.39 29.28
CA VAL A 75 -0.31 2.86 27.89
C VAL A 75 -0.93 1.48 27.71
N SER A 76 -1.27 0.77 28.79
CA SER A 76 -1.81 -0.60 28.71
C SER A 76 -3.14 -0.71 27.92
N GLY A 77 -3.88 0.38 27.77
CA GLY A 77 -5.10 0.43 26.93
C GLY A 77 -4.84 0.76 25.45
N CYS A 78 -3.67 1.30 25.13
CA CYS A 78 -3.35 1.74 23.75
C CYS A 78 -3.46 0.61 22.70
N PRO A 79 -3.04 -0.64 22.94
CA PRO A 79 -3.13 -1.72 21.97
C PRO A 79 -4.55 -1.96 21.42
N GLN A 80 -5.58 -1.84 22.27
CA GLN A 80 -6.95 -2.02 21.85
C GLN A 80 -7.41 -0.90 20.91
N ASP A 81 -7.06 0.33 21.22
CA ASP A 81 -7.39 1.49 20.41
C ASP A 81 -6.64 1.46 19.06
N ILE A 82 -5.36 1.11 19.08
CA ILE A 82 -4.54 0.93 17.88
C ILE A 82 -5.14 -0.16 16.98
N ALA A 83 -5.51 -1.32 17.52
CA ALA A 83 -6.14 -2.41 16.78
C ALA A 83 -7.47 -1.97 16.13
N THR A 84 -8.26 -1.14 16.83
CA THR A 84 -9.49 -0.57 16.29
C THR A 84 -9.23 0.33 15.08
N ILE A 85 -8.18 1.16 15.15
CA ILE A 85 -7.78 2.05 14.05
C ILE A 85 -7.26 1.24 12.86
N GLN A 86 -6.45 0.20 13.10
CA GLN A 86 -5.97 -0.70 12.04
C GLN A 86 -7.15 -1.38 11.33
N ALA A 87 -8.08 -1.97 12.08
CA ALA A 87 -9.25 -2.62 11.52
C ALA A 87 -10.11 -1.66 10.69
N TYR A 88 -10.28 -0.42 11.15
CA TYR A 88 -11.00 0.62 10.41
C TYR A 88 -10.32 0.98 9.09
N ALA A 89 -9.00 1.22 9.10
CA ALA A 89 -8.24 1.53 7.90
C ALA A 89 -8.27 0.37 6.88
N ILE A 90 -8.11 -0.88 7.34
CA ILE A 90 -8.25 -2.07 6.51
C ILE A 90 -9.65 -2.18 5.91
N ALA A 91 -10.71 -1.92 6.68
CA ALA A 91 -12.08 -1.92 6.18
C ALA A 91 -12.31 -0.85 5.09
N LYS A 92 -11.67 0.31 5.21
CA LYS A 92 -11.71 1.36 4.17
C LYS A 92 -11.00 0.93 2.89
N ILE A 93 -9.82 0.33 3.00
CA ILE A 93 -9.10 -0.21 1.84
C ILE A 93 -9.93 -1.31 1.15
N LYS A 94 -10.54 -2.23 1.90
CA LYS A 94 -11.47 -3.22 1.36
C LYS A 94 -12.66 -2.59 0.65
N SER A 95 -13.22 -1.51 1.19
CA SER A 95 -14.30 -0.76 0.52
C SER A 95 -13.85 -0.14 -0.81
N LEU A 96 -12.61 0.35 -0.90
CA LEU A 96 -12.04 0.82 -2.17
C LEU A 96 -11.86 -0.32 -3.17
N THR A 97 -11.41 -1.48 -2.70
CA THR A 97 -11.31 -2.71 -3.51
C THR A 97 -12.67 -3.11 -4.08
N GLU A 98 -13.71 -3.16 -3.26
CA GLU A 98 -15.07 -3.48 -3.70
C GLU A 98 -15.63 -2.47 -4.71
N LYS A 99 -15.34 -1.17 -4.52
CA LYS A 99 -15.72 -0.15 -5.50
C LYS A 99 -15.01 -0.39 -6.84
N ALA A 100 -13.71 -0.72 -6.81
CA ALA A 100 -12.95 -1.04 -8.01
C ALA A 100 -13.51 -2.30 -8.70
N GLU A 101 -13.85 -3.33 -7.96
CA GLU A 101 -14.42 -4.57 -8.49
C GLU A 101 -15.79 -4.35 -9.19
N ARG A 102 -16.68 -3.59 -8.54
CA ARG A 102 -18.06 -3.35 -9.04
C ARG A 102 -18.11 -2.46 -10.27
N GLU A 103 -17.14 -1.55 -10.43
CA GLU A 103 -17.15 -0.64 -11.57
C GLU A 103 -16.79 -1.34 -12.87
N GLN A 104 -17.74 -1.38 -13.81
CA GLN A 104 -17.57 -2.04 -15.11
C GLN A 104 -17.59 -1.05 -16.28
N ASP A 105 -18.04 0.21 -16.07
CA ASP A 105 -18.05 1.20 -17.12
C ASP A 105 -16.65 1.83 -17.28
N PRO A 106 -15.97 1.65 -18.41
CA PRO A 106 -14.66 2.22 -18.66
C PRO A 106 -14.59 3.74 -18.52
N LYS A 107 -15.71 4.44 -18.73
CA LYS A 107 -15.80 5.90 -18.58
C LYS A 107 -15.73 6.33 -17.10
N GLN A 108 -16.10 5.44 -16.19
CA GLN A 108 -16.08 5.68 -14.74
C GLN A 108 -14.74 5.28 -14.09
N VAL A 109 -13.87 4.56 -14.80
CA VAL A 109 -12.57 4.14 -14.25
C VAL A 109 -11.69 5.35 -13.88
N ARG A 110 -11.67 6.41 -14.69
CA ARG A 110 -10.89 7.61 -14.39
C ARG A 110 -11.34 8.31 -13.10
N PRO A 111 -12.61 8.69 -12.91
CA PRO A 111 -13.05 9.30 -11.65
C PRO A 111 -12.88 8.36 -10.46
N LEU A 112 -13.09 7.06 -10.63
CA LEU A 112 -12.86 6.05 -9.59
C LEU A 112 -11.39 6.01 -9.16
N THR A 113 -10.46 5.88 -10.10
CA THR A 113 -9.02 5.81 -9.78
C THR A 113 -8.50 7.12 -9.19
N GLN A 114 -9.06 8.27 -9.60
CA GLN A 114 -8.77 9.55 -8.97
C GLN A 114 -9.25 9.58 -7.50
N GLN A 115 -10.45 9.08 -7.21
CA GLN A 115 -10.96 8.96 -5.84
C GLN A 115 -10.07 8.03 -5.01
N ILE A 116 -9.75 6.83 -5.52
CA ILE A 116 -8.89 5.87 -4.81
C ILE A 116 -7.53 6.49 -4.52
N ARG A 117 -6.92 7.17 -5.48
CA ARG A 117 -5.64 7.86 -5.30
C ARG A 117 -5.69 8.91 -4.18
N GLN A 118 -6.78 9.67 -4.07
CA GLN A 118 -6.94 10.67 -3.01
C GLN A 118 -7.10 10.04 -1.62
N GLU A 119 -7.85 8.94 -1.55
CA GLU A 119 -8.15 8.29 -0.26
C GLU A 119 -7.02 7.36 0.23
N ILE A 120 -6.29 6.69 -0.69
CA ILE A 120 -5.35 5.63 -0.31
C ILE A 120 -4.19 6.13 0.57
N HIS A 121 -3.65 7.31 0.28
CA HIS A 121 -2.58 7.91 1.07
C HIS A 121 -2.96 8.04 2.55
N GLN A 122 -4.20 8.48 2.82
CA GLN A 122 -4.70 8.63 4.18
C GLN A 122 -4.76 7.29 4.90
N TRP A 123 -5.28 6.25 4.24
CA TRP A 123 -5.41 4.93 4.86
C TRP A 123 -4.06 4.26 5.08
N LEU A 124 -3.12 4.41 4.14
CA LEU A 124 -1.74 3.93 4.30
C LEU A 124 -1.02 4.66 5.44
N GLY A 125 -1.17 5.98 5.55
CA GLY A 125 -0.63 6.76 6.65
C GLY A 125 -1.20 6.34 8.01
N MET A 126 -2.51 6.10 8.11
CA MET A 126 -3.14 5.59 9.34
C MET A 126 -2.63 4.19 9.70
N LEU A 127 -2.48 3.29 8.72
CA LEU A 127 -1.93 1.94 8.95
C LEU A 127 -0.48 2.00 9.41
N ALA A 128 0.37 2.78 8.74
CA ALA A 128 1.77 2.96 9.12
C ALA A 128 1.90 3.50 10.55
N SER A 129 1.11 4.55 10.87
CA SER A 129 1.08 5.12 12.23
C SER A 129 0.65 4.10 13.27
N ALA A 130 -0.39 3.32 12.98
CA ALA A 130 -0.88 2.31 13.91
C ALA A 130 0.11 1.15 14.09
N VAL A 131 0.80 0.71 13.03
CA VAL A 131 1.87 -0.31 13.14
C VAL A 131 3.04 0.23 13.95
N LYS A 132 3.51 1.46 13.67
CA LYS A 132 4.56 2.13 14.46
C LYS A 132 4.23 2.16 15.94
N MET A 133 3.03 2.65 16.29
CA MET A 133 2.60 2.76 17.68
C MET A 133 2.51 1.40 18.36
N GLN A 134 2.04 0.38 17.65
CA GLN A 134 2.00 -0.99 18.19
C GLN A 134 3.40 -1.54 18.45
N ASP A 135 4.35 -1.29 17.55
CA ASP A 135 5.74 -1.69 17.73
C ASP A 135 6.40 -0.91 18.89
N GLN A 136 6.10 0.39 19.06
CA GLN A 136 6.54 1.17 20.22
C GLN A 136 5.99 0.63 21.56
N VAL A 137 4.68 0.29 21.61
CA VAL A 137 4.09 -0.34 22.80
C VAL A 137 4.74 -1.68 23.07
N SER A 138 5.05 -2.46 22.04
CA SER A 138 5.77 -3.74 22.18
C SER A 138 7.18 -3.56 22.75
N CYS A 139 7.90 -2.48 22.39
CA CYS A 139 9.19 -2.14 23.02
C CYS A 139 9.04 -1.82 24.52
N ILE A 140 8.01 -1.05 24.88
CA ILE A 140 7.69 -0.72 26.27
C ILE A 140 7.36 -2.01 27.07
N GLU A 141 6.57 -2.90 26.49
CA GLU A 141 6.19 -4.19 27.07
C GLU A 141 7.42 -5.07 27.32
N LEU A 142 8.30 -5.22 26.32
CA LEU A 142 9.54 -5.96 26.44
C LEU A 142 10.47 -5.38 27.54
N ALA A 143 10.59 -4.06 27.62
CA ALA A 143 11.37 -3.40 28.65
C ALA A 143 10.82 -3.73 30.04
N ARG A 144 9.50 -3.78 30.21
CA ARG A 144 8.86 -4.15 31.46
C ARG A 144 9.04 -5.62 31.78
N VAL A 145 8.84 -6.54 30.84
CA VAL A 145 9.08 -7.98 31.02
C VAL A 145 10.55 -8.25 31.42
N CYS A 146 11.50 -7.52 30.80
CA CYS A 146 12.91 -7.62 31.16
C CYS A 146 13.19 -7.25 32.63
N GLN A 147 12.39 -6.34 33.24
CA GLN A 147 12.53 -5.92 34.63
C GLN A 147 11.84 -6.87 35.62
N GLU A 148 10.62 -7.32 35.28
CA GLU A 148 9.75 -8.05 36.21
C GLU A 148 9.94 -9.57 36.11
N GLU A 149 10.13 -10.09 34.87
CA GLU A 149 10.16 -11.52 34.55
C GLU A 149 11.23 -11.86 33.49
N PRO A 150 12.52 -11.59 33.78
CA PRO A 150 13.60 -11.71 32.79
C PRO A 150 13.73 -13.11 32.17
N GLU A 151 13.32 -14.17 32.88
CA GLU A 151 13.31 -15.54 32.39
C GLU A 151 12.28 -15.78 31.30
N GLN A 152 11.22 -14.97 31.20
CA GLN A 152 10.18 -15.08 30.18
C GLN A 152 10.47 -14.21 28.93
N LEU A 153 11.50 -13.38 28.96
CA LEU A 153 11.80 -12.40 27.91
C LEU A 153 11.86 -13.01 26.50
N GLU A 154 12.52 -14.16 26.34
CA GLU A 154 12.65 -14.83 25.04
C GLU A 154 11.31 -15.38 24.53
N ALA A 155 10.46 -15.90 25.40
CA ALA A 155 9.13 -16.38 25.04
C ALA A 155 8.22 -15.21 24.62
N TYR A 156 8.26 -14.10 25.38
CA TYR A 156 7.52 -12.88 25.08
C TYR A 156 7.92 -12.26 23.75
N LYS A 157 9.22 -12.11 23.51
CA LYS A 157 9.79 -11.64 22.25
C LYS A 157 9.27 -12.43 21.06
N LYS A 158 9.36 -13.78 21.15
CA LYS A 158 8.85 -14.67 20.09
C LYS A 158 7.35 -14.45 19.86
N GLY A 159 6.57 -14.33 20.93
CA GLY A 159 5.14 -14.04 20.87
C GLY A 159 4.82 -12.73 20.16
N ILE A 160 5.53 -11.66 20.51
CA ILE A 160 5.38 -10.32 19.89
C ILE A 160 5.70 -10.35 18.39
N VAL A 161 6.82 -11.01 18.00
CA VAL A 161 7.20 -11.13 16.58
C VAL A 161 6.13 -11.90 15.79
N LEU A 162 5.64 -13.02 16.32
CA LEU A 162 4.58 -13.79 15.66
C LEU A 162 3.27 -12.98 15.53
N ALA A 163 2.89 -12.26 16.59
CA ALA A 163 1.70 -11.40 16.54
C ALA A 163 1.86 -10.25 15.54
N ARG A 164 3.05 -9.63 15.46
CA ARG A 164 3.39 -8.61 14.47
C ARG A 164 3.25 -9.16 13.05
N ASN A 165 3.88 -10.29 12.76
CA ASN A 165 3.85 -10.90 11.43
C ASN A 165 2.41 -11.22 10.99
N LYS A 166 1.58 -11.75 11.89
CA LYS A 166 0.17 -11.99 11.59
C LYS A 166 -0.59 -10.71 11.23
N ARG A 167 -0.35 -9.60 11.93
CA ARG A 167 -0.97 -8.30 11.60
C ARG A 167 -0.51 -7.79 10.24
N LEU A 168 0.79 -7.90 9.95
CA LEU A 168 1.34 -7.48 8.66
C LEU A 168 0.77 -8.31 7.51
N GLU A 169 0.59 -9.61 7.69
CA GLU A 169 -0.05 -10.50 6.72
C GLU A 169 -1.49 -10.07 6.38
N GLU A 170 -2.30 -9.68 7.38
CA GLU A 170 -3.67 -9.17 7.15
C GLU A 170 -3.67 -7.87 6.33
N ILE A 171 -2.71 -6.97 6.60
CA ILE A 171 -2.51 -5.74 5.83
C ILE A 171 -2.13 -6.09 4.40
N GLU A 172 -1.13 -6.94 4.22
CA GLU A 172 -0.63 -7.38 2.93
C GLU A 172 -1.72 -7.98 2.05
N GLN A 173 -2.54 -8.88 2.58
CA GLN A 173 -3.67 -9.47 1.87
C GLN A 173 -4.66 -8.40 1.38
N SER A 174 -4.92 -7.39 2.20
CA SER A 174 -5.85 -6.32 1.85
C SER A 174 -5.31 -5.40 0.76
N LEU A 175 -4.02 -5.11 0.78
CA LEU A 175 -3.34 -4.29 -0.24
C LEU A 175 -3.20 -5.05 -1.56
N ASN A 176 -2.87 -6.34 -1.52
CA ASN A 176 -2.79 -7.19 -2.70
C ASN A 176 -4.15 -7.32 -3.41
N ALA A 177 -5.24 -7.42 -2.63
CA ALA A 177 -6.59 -7.45 -3.22
C ALA A 177 -6.92 -6.16 -3.97
N LEU A 178 -6.57 -4.98 -3.40
CA LEU A 178 -6.74 -3.70 -4.08
C LEU A 178 -5.86 -3.62 -5.33
N GLY A 179 -4.59 -3.96 -5.22
CA GLY A 179 -3.64 -3.94 -6.33
C GLY A 179 -4.11 -4.77 -7.51
N LYS A 180 -4.56 -6.01 -7.26
CA LYS A 180 -5.11 -6.90 -8.29
C LYS A 180 -6.29 -6.27 -9.03
N GLN A 181 -7.22 -5.63 -8.32
CA GLN A 181 -8.35 -4.96 -8.95
C GLN A 181 -7.91 -3.77 -9.80
N LEU A 182 -6.91 -3.02 -9.36
CA LEU A 182 -6.37 -1.90 -10.13
C LEU A 182 -5.64 -2.36 -11.39
N GLU A 183 -4.88 -3.45 -11.34
CA GLU A 183 -4.26 -4.06 -12.53
C GLU A 183 -5.29 -4.52 -13.56
N GLU A 184 -6.39 -5.15 -13.12
CA GLU A 184 -7.51 -5.54 -13.99
C GLU A 184 -8.15 -4.31 -14.66
N LYS A 185 -8.32 -3.21 -13.92
CA LYS A 185 -8.82 -1.96 -14.51
C LYS A 185 -7.83 -1.34 -15.50
N ALA A 186 -6.53 -1.35 -15.21
CA ALA A 186 -5.51 -0.88 -16.12
C ALA A 186 -5.55 -1.60 -17.46
N LYS A 187 -5.67 -2.94 -17.46
CA LYS A 187 -5.84 -3.75 -18.66
C LYS A 187 -7.11 -3.40 -19.44
N THR A 188 -8.23 -3.21 -18.74
CA THR A 188 -9.51 -2.84 -19.36
C THR A 188 -9.43 -1.48 -20.06
N VAL A 189 -8.85 -0.46 -19.39
CA VAL A 189 -8.72 0.90 -19.97
C VAL A 189 -7.64 0.95 -21.04
N GLY A 190 -6.55 0.19 -20.88
CA GLY A 190 -5.48 0.07 -21.87
C GLY A 190 -5.98 -0.44 -23.21
N GLY A 191 -6.87 -1.44 -23.21
CA GLY A 191 -7.53 -1.93 -24.43
C GLY A 191 -8.46 -0.92 -25.11
N GLN A 192 -8.82 0.18 -24.44
CA GLN A 192 -9.77 1.17 -24.93
C GLN A 192 -9.16 2.57 -25.21
N VAL A 193 -7.84 2.68 -25.24
CA VAL A 193 -7.14 3.96 -25.46
C VAL A 193 -7.60 4.66 -26.73
N LEU A 194 -7.86 3.92 -27.82
CA LEU A 194 -8.34 4.48 -29.06
C LEU A 194 -9.76 5.06 -28.98
N LEU A 195 -10.62 4.47 -28.15
CA LEU A 195 -12.00 4.92 -27.96
C LEU A 195 -12.09 6.06 -26.94
N ASN A 196 -11.16 6.11 -25.98
CA ASN A 196 -11.14 7.09 -24.91
C ASN A 196 -9.74 7.73 -24.74
N PRO A 197 -9.23 8.47 -25.74
CA PRO A 197 -7.82 8.90 -25.79
C PRO A 197 -7.42 9.88 -24.68
N TYR A 198 -8.38 10.52 -24.04
CA TYR A 198 -8.15 11.43 -22.93
C TYR A 198 -8.31 10.75 -21.54
N SER A 199 -9.35 9.94 -21.39
CA SER A 199 -9.67 9.34 -20.06
C SER A 199 -8.77 8.16 -19.70
N SER A 200 -8.42 7.32 -20.66
CA SER A 200 -7.62 6.12 -20.45
C SER A 200 -6.20 6.41 -19.96
N PRO A 201 -5.40 7.31 -20.56
CA PRO A 201 -4.08 7.64 -20.06
C PRO A 201 -4.09 8.22 -18.63
N HIS A 202 -5.08 9.06 -18.31
CA HIS A 202 -5.22 9.60 -16.96
C HIS A 202 -5.61 8.55 -15.92
N ALA A 203 -6.45 7.57 -16.29
CA ALA A 203 -6.79 6.46 -15.41
C ALA A 203 -5.57 5.58 -15.14
N ILE A 204 -4.77 5.27 -16.17
CA ILE A 204 -3.52 4.51 -16.05
C ILE A 204 -2.53 5.26 -15.13
N ALA A 205 -2.28 6.55 -15.37
CA ALA A 205 -1.39 7.35 -14.52
C ALA A 205 -1.84 7.39 -13.04
N ASN A 206 -3.14 7.43 -12.77
CA ASN A 206 -3.64 7.31 -11.40
C ASN A 206 -3.34 5.93 -10.80
N ILE A 207 -3.52 4.84 -11.56
CA ILE A 207 -3.24 3.48 -11.11
C ILE A 207 -1.75 3.29 -10.84
N GLU A 208 -0.87 3.78 -11.71
CA GLU A 208 0.58 3.78 -11.52
C GLU A 208 0.99 4.52 -10.24
N SER A 209 0.40 5.70 -10.01
CA SER A 209 0.64 6.45 -8.76
C SER A 209 0.21 5.66 -7.53
N ILE A 210 -0.98 5.03 -7.56
CA ILE A 210 -1.46 4.19 -6.45
C ILE A 210 -0.53 2.98 -6.25
N ALA A 211 -0.12 2.31 -7.32
CA ALA A 211 0.81 1.18 -7.25
C ALA A 211 2.16 1.58 -6.63
N SER A 212 2.68 2.75 -7.01
CA SER A 212 3.90 3.32 -6.41
C SER A 212 3.75 3.54 -4.90
N ASP A 213 2.61 4.09 -4.45
CA ASP A 213 2.34 4.31 -3.04
C ASP A 213 2.20 3.00 -2.25
N LEU A 214 1.52 2.00 -2.82
CA LEU A 214 1.39 0.67 -2.23
C LEU A 214 2.75 -0.03 -2.11
N ASN A 215 3.59 0.06 -3.14
CA ASN A 215 4.94 -0.51 -3.14
C ASN A 215 5.85 0.18 -2.13
N ALA A 216 5.80 1.52 -2.02
CA ALA A 216 6.56 2.28 -1.04
C ALA A 216 6.16 1.90 0.41
N PHE A 217 4.86 1.79 0.67
CA PHE A 217 4.33 1.32 1.95
C PHE A 217 4.80 -0.12 2.26
N ALA A 218 4.68 -1.03 1.29
CA ALA A 218 5.10 -2.42 1.42
C ALA A 218 6.59 -2.54 1.73
N SER A 219 7.43 -1.80 1.01
CA SER A 219 8.88 -1.75 1.25
C SER A 219 9.20 -1.29 2.67
N THR A 220 8.53 -0.25 3.16
CA THR A 220 8.74 0.29 4.50
C THR A 220 8.38 -0.70 5.61
N LEU A 221 7.30 -1.47 5.42
CA LEU A 221 6.86 -2.49 6.38
C LEU A 221 7.50 -3.86 6.15
N GLN A 222 8.37 -3.99 5.14
CA GLN A 222 9.02 -5.25 4.74
C GLN A 222 8.00 -6.35 4.39
N LEU A 223 6.96 -5.98 3.65
CA LEU A 223 5.95 -6.91 3.14
C LEU A 223 6.50 -7.58 1.86
N GLU A 224 6.72 -8.89 1.92
CA GLU A 224 7.48 -9.60 0.87
C GLU A 224 6.70 -9.84 -0.42
N HIS A 225 5.36 -9.83 -0.39
CA HIS A 225 4.52 -10.29 -1.50
C HIS A 225 3.74 -9.17 -2.21
N ILE A 226 4.06 -7.90 -1.95
CA ILE A 226 3.48 -6.76 -2.67
C ILE A 226 4.50 -6.27 -3.70
N HIS A 227 4.30 -6.68 -4.95
CA HIS A 227 5.00 -6.15 -6.12
C HIS A 227 3.96 -5.86 -7.20
N LEU A 228 3.36 -4.68 -7.13
CA LEU A 228 2.40 -4.23 -8.12
C LEU A 228 3.17 -3.66 -9.32
N HIS A 229 3.04 -4.32 -10.45
CA HIS A 229 3.60 -3.86 -11.71
C HIS A 229 2.44 -3.53 -12.65
N VAL A 230 2.24 -2.26 -12.90
CA VAL A 230 1.31 -1.80 -13.94
C VAL A 230 2.11 -1.84 -15.23
N GLU A 231 1.78 -2.78 -16.12
CA GLU A 231 2.36 -2.77 -17.47
C GLU A 231 1.99 -1.43 -18.14
N ASP A 232 2.98 -0.74 -18.69
CA ASP A 232 2.78 0.47 -19.47
C ASP A 232 1.71 0.19 -20.53
N GLY A 233 0.53 0.79 -20.36
CA GLY A 233 -0.53 0.65 -21.36
C GLY A 233 -0.03 1.17 -22.70
N PRO A 234 -0.41 0.54 -23.84
CA PRO A 234 0.04 1.00 -25.15
C PRO A 234 -0.30 2.49 -25.30
N THR A 235 0.69 3.29 -25.66
CA THR A 235 0.46 4.70 -26.02
C THR A 235 -0.59 4.72 -27.15
N TRP A 236 -1.34 5.83 -27.29
CA TRP A 236 -2.34 5.92 -28.35
C TRP A 236 -1.71 5.71 -29.75
N ILE A 237 -0.42 6.01 -29.91
CA ILE A 237 0.37 5.78 -31.14
C ILE A 237 0.55 4.29 -31.38
N GLU A 238 0.91 3.51 -30.34
CA GLU A 238 1.05 2.06 -30.44
C GLU A 238 -0.29 1.35 -30.64
N ALA A 239 -1.34 1.83 -29.96
CA ALA A 239 -2.70 1.33 -30.13
C ALA A 239 -3.24 1.64 -31.54
N ALA A 240 -2.95 2.84 -32.09
CA ALA A 240 -3.28 3.18 -33.48
C ALA A 240 -2.49 2.34 -34.49
N GLY A 241 -1.20 2.09 -34.22
CA GLY A 241 -0.37 1.20 -35.03
C GLY A 241 -0.91 -0.22 -35.09
N LYS A 242 -1.32 -0.81 -33.96
CA LYS A 242 -1.96 -2.14 -33.92
C LYS A 242 -3.29 -2.17 -34.66
N ALA A 243 -4.13 -1.14 -34.55
CA ALA A 243 -5.41 -1.08 -35.24
C ALA A 243 -5.23 -1.00 -36.76
N VAL A 244 -4.21 -0.30 -37.26
CA VAL A 244 -3.86 -0.24 -38.69
C VAL A 244 -3.37 -1.58 -39.20
N ASP A 245 -2.56 -2.30 -38.42
CA ASP A 245 -2.07 -3.64 -38.75
C ASP A 245 -3.21 -4.68 -38.81
N ASP A 246 -4.15 -4.60 -37.87
CA ASP A 246 -5.29 -5.52 -37.83
C ASP A 246 -6.27 -5.24 -38.98
N THR A 247 -6.51 -3.97 -39.35
CA THR A 247 -7.33 -3.64 -40.55
C THR A 247 -6.59 -3.97 -41.84
N GLY A 248 -5.27 -3.85 -41.90
CA GLY A 248 -4.46 -4.30 -43.03
C GLY A 248 -4.49 -5.78 -43.27
N LYS A 249 -4.63 -6.60 -42.22
CA LYS A 249 -4.85 -8.07 -42.35
C LYS A 249 -6.27 -8.44 -42.78
N ALA A 250 -7.28 -7.66 -42.39
CA ALA A 250 -8.66 -7.88 -42.76
C ALA A 250 -8.99 -7.56 -44.24
N CYS A 251 -8.19 -6.69 -44.89
CA CYS A 251 -8.37 -6.33 -46.32
C CYS A 251 -7.68 -7.27 -47.31
N ARG A 252 -7.02 -8.33 -46.89
CA ARG A 252 -6.56 -9.37 -47.83
C ARG A 252 -7.69 -10.37 -48.09
N MET A 253 -8.58 -10.04 -49.03
CA MET A 253 -9.49 -11.00 -49.62
C MET A 253 -8.69 -12.05 -50.39
N PRO A 254 -9.00 -13.37 -50.25
CA PRO A 254 -8.42 -14.41 -51.06
C PRO A 254 -9.12 -14.40 -52.41
N GLY A 255 -8.45 -13.98 -53.48
CA GLY A 255 -8.96 -14.20 -54.83
C GLY A 255 -8.80 -13.06 -55.82
N SER A 256 -7.60 -12.63 -56.12
CA SER A 256 -7.30 -12.02 -57.42
C SER A 256 -6.09 -12.72 -58.04
N ARG A 257 -6.38 -13.57 -59.03
CA ARG A 257 -5.35 -14.21 -59.90
C ARG A 257 -4.61 -13.07 -60.65
N PRO A 258 -3.29 -13.18 -60.81
CA PRO A 258 -2.55 -12.24 -61.64
C PRO A 258 -2.91 -12.46 -63.11
N HIS A 259 -3.41 -11.41 -63.77
CA HIS A 259 -3.49 -11.34 -65.20
C HIS A 259 -2.09 -11.27 -65.80
N THR A 260 -1.68 -12.30 -66.50
CA THR A 260 -0.51 -12.28 -67.39
C THR A 260 -0.82 -11.45 -68.65
N PRO A 261 0.00 -10.46 -69.02
CA PRO A 261 -0.17 -9.79 -70.32
C PRO A 261 0.39 -10.67 -71.42
N SER A 262 -0.47 -10.97 -72.40
CA SER A 262 -0.11 -11.66 -73.64
C SER A 262 0.82 -10.77 -74.47
N LYS A 263 1.96 -11.32 -74.84
CA LYS A 263 2.86 -10.74 -75.88
C LYS A 263 2.19 -10.79 -77.21
N THR A 264 1.81 -9.64 -77.76
CA THR A 264 1.47 -9.50 -79.17
C THR A 264 2.74 -9.14 -79.93
N SER A 265 3.14 -10.05 -80.78
CA SER A 265 4.15 -9.91 -81.83
C SER A 265 3.66 -8.93 -82.87
N VAL A 266 4.45 -7.89 -83.17
CA VAL A 266 4.30 -7.08 -84.39
C VAL A 266 5.51 -7.28 -85.27
N MET A 267 5.31 -7.95 -86.39
CA MET A 267 6.15 -7.95 -87.58
C MET A 267 5.86 -6.72 -88.38
N ARG A 268 6.81 -5.97 -88.69
CA ARG A 268 7.29 -5.22 -89.87
C ARG A 268 7.73 -3.81 -89.50
#